data_719cca384a9757c6cec84570f3904e03
#
_entry.id   719cca384a9757c6cec84570f3904e03
#
_cell.length_a   1.000
_cell.length_b   1.000
_cell.length_c   1.000
_cell.angle_alpha   90.00
_cell.angle_beta   90.00
_cell.angle_gamma   90.00
#
_symmetry.space_group_name_H-M   'P 1'
#
loop_
_entity.id
_entity.type
_entity.pdbx_description
1 polymer ?
#
loop_
_entity_poly.entity_id
_entity_poly.type
_entity_poly.pdbx_seq_one_letter_code
_entity_poly.pdbx_strand_id
1 'polypeptide(L)'
;MYIQHAVAVQKYAQQSADNMCAVTLMTVLSIRQPWLNIGEQMKDVRTNKLQAKALWGFKKDTYIYLESNKHKMYAQVMAVINSNKTDASKAMSLMKIFLRVDGLGMAKAGFMCQLTAGLVGCMDSHNIKMYNLDAKDFVLAKNPKTIKGLDANVKKIRNYIQICHEYGTEN
;
A
#
# COMPACT_ATOMS: atom_id res chain seq x y z
N MET A 1 7.51 -9.44 -18.39
CA MET A 1 6.38 -10.22 -17.80
C MET A 1 5.73 -9.51 -16.61
N TYR A 2 6.46 -8.88 -15.69
CA TYR A 2 5.89 -8.20 -14.50
C TYR A 2 5.07 -6.95 -14.80
N ILE A 3 5.45 -6.13 -15.77
CA ILE A 3 4.77 -4.86 -16.11
C ILE A 3 3.34 -5.10 -16.59
N GLN A 4 3.10 -6.11 -17.41
CA GLN A 4 1.75 -6.42 -17.90
C GLN A 4 0.81 -6.85 -16.78
N HIS A 5 1.32 -7.56 -15.78
CA HIS A 5 0.54 -7.94 -14.60
C HIS A 5 0.22 -6.74 -13.72
N ALA A 6 1.15 -5.80 -13.52
CA ALA A 6 0.91 -4.60 -12.74
C ALA A 6 -0.21 -3.74 -13.35
N VAL A 7 -0.18 -3.51 -14.68
CA VAL A 7 -1.23 -2.77 -15.39
C VAL A 7 -2.59 -3.47 -15.29
N ALA A 8 -2.63 -4.82 -15.39
CA ALA A 8 -3.86 -5.56 -15.23
C ALA A 8 -4.45 -5.42 -13.82
N VAL A 9 -3.59 -5.47 -12.78
CA VAL A 9 -4.01 -5.26 -11.38
C VAL A 9 -4.50 -3.83 -11.16
N GLN A 10 -3.84 -2.82 -11.74
CA GLN A 10 -4.30 -1.43 -11.68
C GLN A 10 -5.71 -1.28 -12.25
N LYS A 11 -5.92 -1.77 -13.47
CA LYS A 11 -7.24 -1.76 -14.11
C LYS A 11 -8.28 -2.48 -13.25
N TYR A 12 -7.96 -3.62 -12.69
CA TYR A 12 -8.85 -4.36 -11.80
C TYR A 12 -9.20 -3.57 -10.53
N ALA A 13 -8.20 -3.00 -9.85
CA ALA A 13 -8.41 -2.21 -8.63
C ALA A 13 -9.27 -0.97 -8.88
N GLN A 14 -9.14 -0.33 -10.04
CA GLN A 14 -9.87 0.89 -10.38
C GLN A 14 -11.32 0.64 -10.80
N GLN A 15 -11.75 -0.59 -11.05
CA GLN A 15 -13.12 -0.90 -11.51
C GLN A 15 -14.17 -0.73 -10.41
N SER A 16 -13.84 -1.05 -9.15
CA SER A 16 -14.80 -0.98 -8.05
C SER A 16 -14.13 -0.90 -6.68
N ALA A 17 -14.91 -0.47 -5.68
CA ALA A 17 -14.49 -0.46 -4.29
C ALA A 17 -14.15 -1.87 -3.77
N ASP A 18 -14.89 -2.89 -4.19
CA ASP A 18 -14.64 -4.28 -3.81
C ASP A 18 -13.33 -4.80 -4.40
N ASN A 19 -13.03 -4.48 -5.64
CA ASN A 19 -11.78 -4.87 -6.29
C ASN A 19 -10.57 -4.19 -5.62
N MET A 20 -10.67 -2.90 -5.33
CA MET A 20 -9.62 -2.17 -4.61
C MET A 20 -9.42 -2.72 -3.20
N CYS A 21 -10.50 -3.02 -2.49
CA CYS A 21 -10.46 -3.68 -1.19
C CYS A 21 -9.77 -5.04 -1.27
N ALA A 22 -10.07 -5.86 -2.29
CA ALA A 22 -9.43 -7.15 -2.50
C ALA A 22 -7.92 -7.03 -2.74
N VAL A 23 -7.47 -6.05 -3.56
CA VAL A 23 -6.04 -5.78 -3.79
C VAL A 23 -5.36 -5.31 -2.51
N THR A 24 -6.02 -4.47 -1.72
CA THR A 24 -5.48 -3.99 -0.44
C THR A 24 -5.36 -5.15 0.56
N LEU A 25 -6.40 -5.99 0.66
CA LEU A 25 -6.39 -7.18 1.52
C LEU A 25 -5.27 -8.15 1.12
N MET A 26 -5.10 -8.42 -0.17
CA MET A 26 -4.01 -9.24 -0.70
C MET A 26 -2.64 -8.69 -0.23
N THR A 27 -2.44 -7.39 -0.29
CA THR A 27 -1.23 -6.73 0.19
C THR A 27 -1.04 -6.89 1.70
N VAL A 28 -2.10 -6.77 2.50
CA VAL A 28 -2.07 -7.00 3.94
C VAL A 28 -1.76 -8.46 4.27
N LEU A 29 -2.38 -9.40 3.58
CA LEU A 29 -2.12 -10.84 3.79
C LEU A 29 -0.68 -11.22 3.48
N SER A 30 -0.03 -10.54 2.51
CA SER A 30 1.38 -10.79 2.15
C SER A 30 2.39 -10.35 3.23
N ILE A 31 1.95 -9.63 4.27
CA ILE A 31 2.83 -9.22 5.36
C ILE A 31 3.28 -10.44 6.16
N ARG A 32 4.60 -10.68 6.22
CA ARG A 32 5.24 -11.83 6.88
C ARG A 32 4.74 -13.18 6.37
N GLN A 33 4.38 -13.26 5.10
CA GLN A 33 3.95 -14.51 4.46
C GLN A 33 4.62 -14.68 3.09
N PRO A 34 4.96 -15.91 2.69
CA PRO A 34 5.37 -16.20 1.33
C PRO A 34 4.26 -15.83 0.33
N TRP A 35 4.65 -15.17 -0.76
CA TRP A 35 3.70 -14.73 -1.78
C TRP A 35 2.88 -15.89 -2.38
N LEU A 36 3.47 -17.07 -2.48
CA LEU A 36 2.80 -18.29 -2.99
C LEU A 36 1.55 -18.67 -2.19
N ASN A 37 1.46 -18.32 -0.92
CA ASN A 37 0.34 -18.68 -0.07
C ASN A 37 -0.85 -17.70 -0.18
N ILE A 38 -0.65 -16.55 -0.84
CA ILE A 38 -1.67 -15.47 -0.83
C ILE A 38 -2.96 -15.89 -1.53
N GLY A 39 -2.86 -16.65 -2.62
CA GLY A 39 -4.04 -17.17 -3.33
C GLY A 39 -4.96 -18.00 -2.44
N GLU A 40 -4.40 -18.92 -1.66
CA GLU A 40 -5.16 -19.76 -0.73
C GLU A 40 -5.71 -18.94 0.44
N GLN A 41 -4.91 -17.99 0.98
CA GLN A 41 -5.36 -17.09 2.04
C GLN A 41 -6.52 -16.21 1.59
N MET A 42 -6.49 -15.69 0.37
CA MET A 42 -7.60 -14.93 -0.21
C MET A 42 -8.86 -15.79 -0.36
N LYS A 43 -8.70 -17.05 -0.77
CA LYS A 43 -9.81 -18.01 -0.85
C LYS A 43 -10.38 -18.30 0.55
N ASP A 44 -9.54 -18.51 1.54
CA ASP A 44 -9.94 -18.71 2.94
C ASP A 44 -10.76 -17.52 3.47
N VAL A 45 -10.30 -16.27 3.25
CA VAL A 45 -11.05 -15.08 3.68
C VAL A 45 -12.37 -14.94 2.93
N ARG A 46 -12.43 -15.22 1.64
CA ARG A 46 -13.69 -15.17 0.87
C ARG A 46 -14.73 -16.15 1.41
N THR A 47 -14.31 -17.35 1.79
CA THR A 47 -15.19 -18.42 2.27
C THR A 47 -15.57 -18.22 3.74
N ASN A 48 -14.59 -17.98 4.61
CA ASN A 48 -14.75 -18.02 6.06
C ASN A 48 -14.90 -16.63 6.70
N LYS A 49 -14.73 -15.54 5.92
CA LYS A 49 -14.87 -14.15 6.39
C LYS A 49 -14.01 -13.92 7.65
N LEU A 50 -14.60 -13.40 8.72
CA LEU A 50 -13.94 -13.12 10.00
C LEU A 50 -13.41 -14.36 10.74
N GLN A 51 -13.79 -15.57 10.30
CA GLN A 51 -13.34 -16.85 10.85
C GLN A 51 -12.13 -17.42 10.10
N ALA A 52 -11.69 -16.75 9.03
CA ALA A 52 -10.57 -17.21 8.21
C ALA A 52 -9.28 -17.29 9.04
N LYS A 53 -8.55 -18.40 8.91
CA LYS A 53 -7.26 -18.61 9.58
C LYS A 53 -6.19 -17.62 9.10
N ALA A 54 -6.32 -17.13 7.88
CA ALA A 54 -5.45 -16.11 7.31
C ALA A 54 -5.52 -14.77 8.04
N LEU A 55 -6.62 -14.48 8.76
CA LEU A 55 -6.84 -13.24 9.52
C LEU A 55 -6.34 -13.35 10.96
N TRP A 56 -5.07 -13.61 11.16
CA TRP A 56 -4.43 -13.65 12.48
C TRP A 56 -3.86 -12.27 12.87
N GLY A 57 -3.84 -12.01 14.19
CA GLY A 57 -3.30 -10.77 14.76
C GLY A 57 -4.01 -9.53 14.19
N PHE A 58 -3.25 -8.49 13.86
CA PHE A 58 -3.76 -7.24 13.33
C PHE A 58 -4.52 -7.37 12.00
N LYS A 59 -4.30 -8.45 11.23
CA LYS A 59 -4.94 -8.66 9.92
C LYS A 59 -6.46 -8.74 10.02
N LYS A 60 -6.99 -9.24 11.15
CA LYS A 60 -8.43 -9.30 11.39
C LYS A 60 -9.04 -7.90 11.55
N ASP A 61 -8.42 -7.06 12.35
CA ASP A 61 -8.89 -5.69 12.57
C ASP A 61 -8.77 -4.86 11.28
N THR A 62 -7.68 -5.07 10.54
CA THR A 62 -7.49 -4.45 9.23
C THR A 62 -8.55 -4.89 8.22
N TYR A 63 -8.92 -6.17 8.20
CA TYR A 63 -10.00 -6.67 7.34
C TYR A 63 -11.34 -6.00 7.67
N ILE A 64 -11.68 -5.89 8.96
CA ILE A 64 -12.90 -5.18 9.42
C ILE A 64 -12.87 -3.71 8.98
N TYR A 65 -11.73 -3.05 9.17
CA TYR A 65 -11.55 -1.66 8.74
C TYR A 65 -11.74 -1.51 7.22
N LEU A 66 -11.13 -2.39 6.42
CA LEU A 66 -11.23 -2.35 4.95
C LEU A 66 -12.68 -2.54 4.49
N GLU A 67 -13.39 -3.55 5.00
CA GLU A 67 -14.80 -3.79 4.64
C GLU A 67 -15.69 -2.62 5.00
N SER A 68 -15.46 -1.99 6.15
CA SER A 68 -16.23 -0.83 6.62
C SER A 68 -15.93 0.47 5.86
N ASN A 69 -14.72 0.59 5.28
CA ASN A 69 -14.25 1.84 4.67
C ASN A 69 -13.98 1.74 3.16
N LYS A 70 -14.23 0.59 2.51
CA LYS A 70 -13.87 0.35 1.11
C LYS A 70 -14.39 1.40 0.14
N HIS A 71 -15.65 1.81 0.26
CA HIS A 71 -16.23 2.83 -0.61
C HIS A 71 -15.61 4.20 -0.42
N LYS A 72 -15.33 4.59 0.84
CA LYS A 72 -14.66 5.86 1.16
C LYS A 72 -13.22 5.87 0.64
N MET A 73 -12.48 4.78 0.88
CA MET A 73 -11.10 4.63 0.39
C MET A 73 -11.06 4.67 -1.13
N TYR A 74 -11.91 3.92 -1.80
CA TYR A 74 -12.03 3.91 -3.26
C TYR A 74 -12.29 5.30 -3.83
N ALA A 75 -13.29 6.01 -3.29
CA ALA A 75 -13.62 7.36 -3.74
C ALA A 75 -12.44 8.33 -3.56
N GLN A 76 -11.71 8.25 -2.43
CA GLN A 76 -10.53 9.08 -2.19
C GLN A 76 -9.40 8.76 -3.17
N VAL A 77 -9.12 7.49 -3.42
CA VAL A 77 -8.07 7.06 -4.36
C VAL A 77 -8.42 7.50 -5.78
N MET A 78 -9.65 7.26 -6.24
CA MET A 78 -10.08 7.66 -7.58
C MET A 78 -10.10 9.18 -7.78
N ALA A 79 -10.47 9.94 -6.75
CA ALA A 79 -10.39 11.40 -6.79
C ALA A 79 -8.95 11.90 -6.97
N VAL A 80 -7.98 11.25 -6.34
CA VAL A 80 -6.55 11.57 -6.53
C VAL A 80 -6.07 11.18 -7.91
N ILE A 81 -6.37 9.96 -8.39
CA ILE A 81 -5.95 9.47 -9.70
C ILE A 81 -6.47 10.39 -10.81
N ASN A 82 -7.75 10.77 -10.74
CA ASN A 82 -8.42 11.59 -11.75
C ASN A 82 -8.17 13.10 -11.60
N SER A 83 -7.40 13.53 -10.59
CA SER A 83 -7.08 14.94 -10.40
C SER A 83 -6.05 15.44 -11.41
N ASN A 84 -6.05 16.75 -11.69
CA ASN A 84 -5.05 17.42 -12.53
C ASN A 84 -3.73 17.72 -11.80
N LYS A 85 -3.46 17.04 -10.67
CA LYS A 85 -2.21 17.21 -9.92
C LYS A 85 -1.04 16.53 -10.62
N THR A 86 0.18 16.98 -10.32
CA THR A 86 1.41 16.29 -10.75
C THR A 86 1.51 14.90 -10.14
N ASP A 87 2.23 13.99 -10.78
CA ASP A 87 2.42 12.61 -10.30
C ASP A 87 3.04 12.58 -8.90
N ALA A 88 4.01 13.44 -8.60
CA ALA A 88 4.58 13.57 -7.25
C ALA A 88 3.52 13.97 -6.20
N SER A 89 2.59 14.87 -6.55
CA SER A 89 1.50 15.28 -5.66
C SER A 89 0.44 14.19 -5.50
N LYS A 90 0.14 13.45 -6.56
CA LYS A 90 -0.72 12.25 -6.51
C LYS A 90 -0.10 11.17 -5.65
N ALA A 91 1.18 10.84 -5.88
CA ALA A 91 1.93 9.86 -5.11
C ALA A 91 1.90 10.18 -3.60
N MET A 92 2.17 11.42 -3.21
CA MET A 92 2.09 11.88 -1.82
C MET A 92 0.69 11.69 -1.23
N SER A 93 -0.35 12.01 -1.98
CA SER A 93 -1.75 11.88 -1.54
C SER A 93 -2.14 10.41 -1.36
N LEU A 94 -1.79 9.55 -2.32
CA LEU A 94 -2.04 8.10 -2.26
C LEU A 94 -1.29 7.43 -1.10
N MET A 95 -0.01 7.76 -0.91
CA MET A 95 0.78 7.27 0.23
C MET A 95 0.07 7.59 1.56
N LYS A 96 -0.43 8.82 1.74
CA LYS A 96 -1.17 9.22 2.93
C LYS A 96 -2.48 8.47 3.11
N ILE A 97 -3.18 8.10 2.03
CA ILE A 97 -4.41 7.30 2.10
C ILE A 97 -4.07 5.88 2.58
N PHE A 98 -3.11 5.21 1.93
CA PHE A 98 -2.78 3.83 2.24
C PHE A 98 -2.07 3.65 3.60
N LEU A 99 -1.29 4.64 4.04
CA LEU A 99 -0.67 4.63 5.37
C LEU A 99 -1.68 4.71 6.54
N ARG A 100 -2.95 5.01 6.28
CA ARG A 100 -4.03 4.93 7.29
C ARG A 100 -4.55 3.50 7.50
N VAL A 101 -4.24 2.60 6.58
CA VAL A 101 -4.61 1.19 6.70
C VAL A 101 -3.62 0.54 7.66
N ASP A 102 -4.12 0.01 8.75
CA ASP A 102 -3.29 -0.60 9.79
C ASP A 102 -2.47 -1.76 9.22
N GLY A 103 -1.21 -1.84 9.61
CA GLY A 103 -0.24 -2.81 9.08
C GLY A 103 0.45 -2.39 7.78
N LEU A 104 -0.03 -1.39 7.04
CA LEU A 104 0.69 -0.89 5.87
C LEU A 104 1.75 0.15 6.30
N GLY A 105 3.00 -0.27 6.37
CA GLY A 105 4.16 0.64 6.42
C GLY A 105 4.47 1.23 5.04
N MET A 106 5.51 2.10 4.95
CA MET A 106 5.86 2.80 3.70
C MET A 106 6.04 1.86 2.51
N ALA A 107 6.73 0.72 2.67
CA ALA A 107 6.92 -0.23 1.57
C ALA A 107 5.61 -0.79 1.01
N LYS A 108 4.69 -1.17 1.89
CA LYS A 108 3.39 -1.72 1.46
C LYS A 108 2.42 -0.65 0.98
N ALA A 109 2.47 0.56 1.55
CA ALA A 109 1.73 1.71 1.03
C ALA A 109 2.24 2.13 -0.36
N GLY A 110 3.57 2.15 -0.58
CA GLY A 110 4.16 2.36 -1.90
C GLY A 110 3.76 1.28 -2.90
N PHE A 111 3.76 0.02 -2.49
CA PHE A 111 3.26 -1.07 -3.32
C PHE A 111 1.78 -0.90 -3.69
N MET A 112 0.94 -0.45 -2.75
CA MET A 112 -0.46 -0.11 -3.06
C MET A 112 -0.58 1.04 -4.07
N CYS A 113 0.27 2.08 -3.98
CA CYS A 113 0.31 3.15 -4.97
C CYS A 113 0.68 2.61 -6.37
N GLN A 114 1.62 1.68 -6.45
CA GLN A 114 2.00 0.98 -7.69
C GLN A 114 0.83 0.16 -8.24
N LEU A 115 0.19 -0.66 -7.41
CA LEU A 115 -0.92 -1.53 -7.80
C LEU A 115 -2.22 -0.80 -8.15
N THR A 116 -2.36 0.47 -7.77
CA THR A 116 -3.59 1.24 -8.02
C THR A 116 -3.43 2.35 -9.04
N ALA A 117 -2.23 2.94 -9.16
CA ALA A 117 -2.00 4.13 -9.97
C ALA A 117 -0.72 4.08 -10.81
N GLY A 118 0.12 3.05 -10.67
CA GLY A 118 1.43 3.00 -11.33
C GLY A 118 2.42 4.04 -10.81
N LEU A 119 2.17 4.58 -9.64
CA LEU A 119 3.02 5.58 -8.99
C LEU A 119 3.67 4.96 -7.75
N VAL A 120 4.90 5.41 -7.45
CA VAL A 120 5.69 4.87 -6.35
C VAL A 120 6.02 3.38 -6.57
N GLY A 121 6.62 2.72 -5.61
CA GLY A 121 7.02 1.33 -5.70
C GLY A 121 7.22 0.70 -4.33
N CYS A 122 7.57 -0.56 -4.30
CA CYS A 122 7.83 -1.31 -3.08
C CYS A 122 9.32 -1.28 -2.74
N MET A 123 9.72 -0.34 -1.87
CA MET A 123 11.07 -0.32 -1.29
C MET A 123 11.07 -1.13 0.01
N ASP A 124 11.04 -2.45 -0.12
CA ASP A 124 11.06 -3.37 1.01
C ASP A 124 12.49 -3.62 1.54
N SER A 125 12.61 -4.47 2.56
CA SER A 125 13.91 -4.77 3.19
C SER A 125 14.92 -5.41 2.22
N HIS A 126 14.46 -6.09 1.17
CA HIS A 126 15.33 -6.66 0.15
C HIS A 126 15.91 -5.55 -0.74
N ASN A 127 15.05 -4.67 -1.24
CA ASN A 127 15.46 -3.53 -2.07
C ASN A 127 16.34 -2.55 -1.29
N ILE A 128 16.00 -2.26 -0.02
CA ILE A 128 16.82 -1.42 0.87
C ILE A 128 18.26 -1.97 0.99
N LYS A 129 18.40 -3.28 1.18
CA LYS A 129 19.72 -3.93 1.24
C LYS A 129 20.43 -3.93 -0.11
N MET A 130 19.72 -4.25 -1.18
CA MET A 130 20.28 -4.30 -2.54
C MET A 130 20.84 -2.96 -2.98
N TYR A 131 20.16 -1.86 -2.63
CA TYR A 131 20.58 -0.50 -2.96
C TYR A 131 21.44 0.17 -1.88
N ASN A 132 21.82 -0.57 -0.82
CA ASN A 132 22.65 -0.08 0.29
C ASN A 132 22.09 1.20 0.96
N LEU A 133 20.79 1.23 1.21
CA LEU A 133 20.07 2.35 1.82
C LEU A 133 19.95 2.18 3.34
N ASP A 134 19.84 3.29 4.10
CA ASP A 134 19.59 3.21 5.55
C ASP A 134 18.12 2.90 5.84
N ALA A 135 17.88 1.74 6.44
CA ALA A 135 16.53 1.28 6.80
C ALA A 135 15.76 2.26 7.71
N LYS A 136 16.46 3.12 8.47
CA LYS A 136 15.85 4.12 9.36
C LYS A 136 15.08 5.21 8.60
N ASP A 137 15.48 5.48 7.35
CA ASP A 137 14.81 6.46 6.50
C ASP A 137 13.43 5.97 6.01
N PHE A 138 13.20 4.67 6.10
CA PHE A 138 11.98 4.00 5.65
C PHE A 138 11.01 3.67 6.79
N VAL A 139 11.24 4.18 7.99
CA VAL A 139 10.37 3.98 9.15
C VAL A 139 9.76 5.29 9.60
N LEU A 140 8.41 5.34 9.64
CA LEU A 140 7.68 6.49 10.17
C LEU A 140 7.56 6.41 11.69
N ALA A 141 7.60 7.58 12.35
CA ALA A 141 7.25 7.66 13.76
C ALA A 141 5.75 7.34 13.93
N LYS A 142 5.45 6.42 14.85
CA LYS A 142 4.06 6.12 15.22
C LYS A 142 3.50 7.26 16.08
N ASN A 143 2.32 7.76 15.71
CA ASN A 143 1.57 8.78 16.48
C ASN A 143 2.42 9.99 16.90
N PRO A 144 3.03 10.73 15.95
CA PRO A 144 3.81 11.90 16.28
C PRO A 144 2.91 12.94 16.96
N LYS A 145 3.25 13.33 18.19
CA LYS A 145 2.46 14.29 19.00
C LYS A 145 2.81 15.75 18.74
N THR A 146 3.84 16.01 17.97
CA THR A 146 4.35 17.36 17.71
C THR A 146 4.31 17.68 16.22
N ILE A 147 4.16 18.96 15.88
CA ILE A 147 4.24 19.46 14.49
C ILE A 147 5.56 19.02 13.85
N LYS A 148 6.68 19.14 14.57
CA LYS A 148 8.00 18.70 14.11
C LYS A 148 8.03 17.20 13.75
N GLY A 149 7.35 16.35 14.53
CA GLY A 149 7.26 14.91 14.26
C GLY A 149 6.40 14.60 13.04
N LEU A 150 5.30 15.36 12.83
CA LEU A 150 4.46 15.25 11.63
C LEU A 150 5.24 15.67 10.38
N ASP A 151 5.95 16.78 10.44
CA ASP A 151 6.78 17.28 9.33
C ASP A 151 7.91 16.30 8.99
N ALA A 152 8.53 15.66 10.00
CA ALA A 152 9.54 14.63 9.79
C ALA A 152 8.96 13.42 9.03
N ASN A 153 7.75 12.97 9.37
CA ASN A 153 7.09 11.89 8.64
C ASN A 153 6.77 12.30 7.19
N VAL A 154 6.27 13.52 6.97
CA VAL A 154 6.00 14.04 5.61
C VAL A 154 7.29 14.10 4.79
N LYS A 155 8.40 14.55 5.37
CA LYS A 155 9.71 14.56 4.72
C LYS A 155 10.18 13.15 4.34
N LYS A 156 10.01 12.17 5.23
CA LYS A 156 10.35 10.77 4.95
C LYS A 156 9.51 10.19 3.81
N ILE A 157 8.20 10.45 3.76
CA ILE A 157 7.33 10.00 2.68
C ILE A 157 7.79 10.62 1.34
N ARG A 158 8.11 11.91 1.32
CA ARG A 158 8.61 12.58 0.11
C ARG A 158 9.93 11.96 -0.37
N ASN A 159 10.87 11.75 0.54
CA ASN A 159 12.15 11.09 0.23
C ASN A 159 11.94 9.67 -0.29
N TYR A 160 11.03 8.92 0.30
CA TYR A 160 10.65 7.58 -0.17
C TYR A 160 10.17 7.59 -1.62
N ILE A 161 9.26 8.51 -1.97
CA ILE A 161 8.74 8.65 -3.34
C ILE A 161 9.88 8.97 -4.32
N GLN A 162 10.76 9.88 -3.95
CA GLN A 162 11.92 10.26 -4.76
C GLN A 162 12.86 9.06 -4.98
N ILE A 163 13.19 8.32 -3.93
CA ILE A 163 14.03 7.11 -4.01
C ILE A 163 13.39 6.06 -4.93
N CYS A 164 12.09 5.80 -4.79
CA CYS A 164 11.38 4.87 -5.67
C CYS A 164 11.51 5.30 -7.14
N HIS A 165 11.36 6.58 -7.42
CA HIS A 165 11.52 7.13 -8.76
C HIS A 165 12.96 6.98 -9.29
N GLU A 166 13.96 7.32 -8.49
CA GLU A 166 15.39 7.22 -8.85
C GLU A 166 15.82 5.78 -9.16
N TYR A 167 15.29 4.80 -8.44
CA TYR A 167 15.62 3.39 -8.63
C TYR A 167 14.65 2.64 -9.56
N GLY A 168 13.68 3.32 -10.15
CA GLY A 168 12.74 2.74 -11.11
C GLY A 168 11.85 1.64 -10.53
N THR A 169 11.58 1.65 -9.21
CA THR A 169 10.76 0.63 -8.54
C THR A 169 9.25 0.81 -8.77
N GLU A 170 8.86 1.83 -9.52
CA GLU A 170 7.48 2.14 -9.92
C GLU A 170 6.97 1.20 -11.03
N ASN A 171 7.90 0.61 -11.80
CA ASN A 171 7.65 -0.16 -13.01
C ASN A 171 7.71 -1.68 -12.78
#